data_2a2026224c77787d8fda265410947529
#
_entry.id   2a2026224c77787d8fda265410947529
#
_cell.length_a   1.000
_cell.length_b   1.000
_cell.length_c   1.000
_cell.angle_alpha   90.00
_cell.angle_beta   90.00
_cell.angle_gamma   90.00
#
_symmetry.space_group_name_H-M   'P 1'
#
loop_
_entity.id
_entity.type
_entity.pdbx_description
1 polymer ?
#
loop_
_entity_poly.entity_id
_entity_poly.type
_entity_poly.pdbx_seq_one_letter_code
_entity_poly.pdbx_strand_id
1 'polypeptide(L)'
;MLPKMGGTTIYSSLRYGVGTMFLYCYTKGLYSLYPNDEYVELLKSRLTGKRFAHSLNVAKSARELALMYGADPEKAYTVGLVHDICKDEAYGKQLSYMLENGLELTDVEISAGKLYHAMSGRLYAEKELNWQDADMLNAIRYHTTGRAGMSLLEKVVFIADFISDERDYNGVESMRERAKESLEAAIIEGLAFTICDLVENGRAVHPDTVAAFNEAVLLKKENEK
;
A
#
# COMPACT_ATOMS: atom_id res chain seq x y z
N MET A 1 -50.18 23.74 -6.34
CA MET A 1 -49.91 23.62 -7.79
C MET A 1 -48.40 23.74 -7.98
N LEU A 2 -47.72 22.63 -8.10
CA LEU A 2 -46.27 22.54 -8.32
C LEU A 2 -46.03 22.12 -9.77
N PRO A 3 -45.09 22.70 -10.50
CA PRO A 3 -44.70 22.17 -11.80
C PRO A 3 -43.59 21.13 -11.62
N LYS A 4 -43.78 19.97 -12.23
CA LYS A 4 -42.79 18.93 -12.48
C LYS A 4 -41.78 19.43 -13.50
N MET A 5 -40.50 19.30 -13.21
CA MET A 5 -39.44 19.37 -14.22
C MET A 5 -38.82 17.99 -14.39
N GLY A 6 -39.07 17.38 -15.52
CA GLY A 6 -38.46 16.15 -15.96
C GLY A 6 -37.06 16.44 -16.52
N GLY A 7 -36.07 15.72 -16.05
CA GLY A 7 -34.74 15.68 -16.62
C GLY A 7 -34.53 14.36 -17.33
N THR A 8 -34.56 14.40 -18.66
CA THR A 8 -34.29 13.23 -19.53
C THR A 8 -32.80 13.03 -19.65
N THR A 9 -32.30 11.89 -19.15
CA THR A 9 -30.91 11.45 -19.32
C THR A 9 -30.76 10.85 -20.71
N ILE A 10 -29.98 11.48 -21.57
CA ILE A 10 -29.63 10.94 -22.89
C ILE A 10 -28.33 10.17 -22.76
N TYR A 11 -28.41 8.83 -22.90
CA TYR A 11 -27.25 7.99 -23.11
C TYR A 11 -26.91 8.01 -24.61
N SER A 12 -25.82 8.64 -25.00
CA SER A 12 -25.24 8.44 -26.32
C SER A 12 -24.06 7.49 -26.22
N SER A 13 -24.27 6.26 -26.68
CA SER A 13 -23.22 5.26 -26.89
C SER A 13 -22.53 5.54 -28.22
N LEU A 14 -21.28 5.99 -28.19
CA LEU A 14 -20.39 5.97 -29.35
C LEU A 14 -19.53 4.71 -29.27
N ARG A 15 -19.80 3.75 -30.17
CA ARG A 15 -18.92 2.61 -30.44
C ARG A 15 -17.81 3.06 -31.40
N TYR A 16 -16.57 3.01 -30.96
CA TYR A 16 -15.39 2.88 -31.81
C TYR A 16 -14.54 1.73 -31.31
N GLY A 17 -14.00 0.94 -32.28
CA GLY A 17 -13.43 -0.37 -32.07
C GLY A 17 -12.17 -0.40 -31.20
N VAL A 18 -12.02 -1.56 -30.57
CA VAL A 18 -10.82 -2.07 -29.87
C VAL A 18 -10.26 -1.12 -28.79
N GLY A 19 -10.72 -1.31 -27.58
CA GLY A 19 -10.20 -0.63 -26.40
C GLY A 19 -11.30 0.15 -25.67
N THR A 20 -11.90 -0.49 -24.67
CA THR A 20 -12.85 0.22 -23.79
C THR A 20 -12.06 1.19 -22.90
N MET A 21 -11.87 2.40 -23.41
CA MET A 21 -11.35 3.52 -22.63
C MET A 21 -12.49 3.98 -21.71
N PHE A 22 -12.45 3.63 -20.43
CA PHE A 22 -13.30 4.23 -19.42
C PHE A 22 -12.88 5.71 -19.25
N LEU A 23 -13.64 6.60 -19.91
CA LEU A 23 -13.54 8.03 -19.66
C LEU A 23 -14.14 8.31 -18.27
N TYR A 24 -13.31 8.41 -17.24
CA TYR A 24 -13.73 8.95 -15.96
C TYR A 24 -14.04 10.44 -16.12
N CYS A 25 -15.31 10.77 -16.34
CA CYS A 25 -15.77 12.16 -16.17
C CYS A 25 -15.70 12.51 -14.68
N TYR A 26 -14.75 13.35 -14.31
CA TYR A 26 -14.72 14.06 -13.04
C TYR A 26 -15.92 15.04 -12.99
N THR A 27 -17.07 14.58 -12.54
CA THR A 27 -18.13 15.46 -12.07
C THR A 27 -17.92 15.66 -10.57
N LYS A 28 -17.79 16.91 -10.13
CA LYS A 28 -17.84 17.30 -8.72
C LYS A 28 -19.10 16.68 -8.09
N GLY A 29 -18.91 15.68 -7.19
CA GLY A 29 -20.04 15.12 -6.46
C GLY A 29 -20.03 13.59 -6.26
N LEU A 30 -19.02 12.81 -6.75
CA LEU A 30 -18.89 11.42 -6.33
C LEU A 30 -18.12 11.41 -4.99
N TYR A 31 -18.84 11.14 -3.91
CA TYR A 31 -18.25 10.80 -2.61
C TYR A 31 -17.35 9.59 -2.82
N SER A 32 -16.05 9.72 -2.45
CA SER A 32 -15.17 8.56 -2.33
C SER A 32 -15.84 7.54 -1.42
N LEU A 33 -15.73 6.25 -1.75
CA LEU A 33 -16.17 5.16 -0.87
C LEU A 33 -15.44 5.18 0.48
N TYR A 34 -14.33 5.90 0.54
CA TYR A 34 -13.47 6.03 1.71
C TYR A 34 -13.39 7.49 2.17
N PRO A 35 -13.39 7.76 3.48
CA PRO A 35 -13.31 9.11 4.04
C PRO A 35 -11.86 9.65 4.01
N ASN A 36 -11.26 9.71 2.82
CA ASN A 36 -9.84 10.07 2.66
C ASN A 36 -9.51 11.46 3.21
N ASP A 37 -10.43 12.42 3.14
CA ASP A 37 -10.22 13.76 3.72
C ASP A 37 -10.11 13.68 5.25
N GLU A 38 -10.90 12.83 5.91
CA GLU A 38 -10.82 12.59 7.35
C GLU A 38 -9.50 11.92 7.73
N TYR A 39 -9.03 10.96 6.91
CA TYR A 39 -7.72 10.32 7.10
C TYR A 39 -6.58 11.30 6.91
N VAL A 40 -6.66 12.22 5.95
CA VAL A 40 -5.66 13.28 5.78
C VAL A 40 -5.54 14.16 7.03
N GLU A 41 -6.65 14.59 7.61
CA GLU A 41 -6.64 15.39 8.84
C GLU A 41 -6.12 14.57 10.05
N LEU A 42 -6.50 13.30 10.15
CA LEU A 42 -5.98 12.40 11.18
C LEU A 42 -4.46 12.25 11.07
N LEU A 43 -3.93 12.00 9.87
CA LEU A 43 -2.49 11.83 9.64
C LEU A 43 -1.69 13.10 9.95
N LYS A 44 -2.22 14.28 9.64
CA LYS A 44 -1.59 15.57 10.02
C LYS A 44 -1.43 15.70 11.55
N SER A 45 -2.36 15.13 12.31
CA SER A 45 -2.29 15.17 13.78
C SER A 45 -1.33 14.14 14.37
N ARG A 46 -1.01 13.07 13.64
CA ARG A 46 -0.24 11.91 14.13
C ARG A 46 1.19 11.85 13.60
N LEU A 47 1.44 12.40 12.43
CA LEU A 47 2.71 12.28 11.73
C LEU A 47 3.45 13.61 11.66
N THR A 48 4.78 13.54 11.69
CA THR A 48 5.62 14.69 11.32
C THR A 48 5.38 15.12 9.88
N GLY A 49 5.65 16.38 9.55
CA GLY A 49 5.42 16.91 8.20
C GLY A 49 6.09 16.07 7.10
N LYS A 50 7.31 15.54 7.37
CA LYS A 50 8.03 14.66 6.43
C LYS A 50 7.29 13.34 6.23
N ARG A 51 6.81 12.70 7.30
CA ARG A 51 6.06 11.43 7.22
C ARG A 51 4.69 11.61 6.59
N PHE A 52 4.02 12.72 6.90
CA PHE A 52 2.76 13.06 6.26
C PHE A 52 2.91 13.23 4.74
N ALA A 53 3.93 13.98 4.29
CA ALA A 53 4.22 14.13 2.85
C ALA A 53 4.53 12.78 2.19
N HIS A 54 5.31 11.90 2.86
CA HIS A 54 5.57 10.53 2.42
C HIS A 54 4.26 9.75 2.22
N SER A 55 3.35 9.73 3.19
CA SER A 55 2.07 9.02 3.08
C SER A 55 1.23 9.51 1.88
N LEU A 56 1.22 10.82 1.60
CA LEU A 56 0.54 11.36 0.42
C LEU A 56 1.18 10.88 -0.89
N ASN A 57 2.51 10.85 -0.96
CA ASN A 57 3.24 10.41 -2.15
C ASN A 57 3.05 8.89 -2.37
N VAL A 58 3.10 8.07 -1.31
CA VAL A 58 2.81 6.64 -1.40
C VAL A 58 1.37 6.38 -1.86
N ALA A 59 0.39 7.13 -1.34
CA ALA A 59 -1.01 7.02 -1.76
C ALA A 59 -1.16 7.29 -3.27
N LYS A 60 -0.50 8.34 -3.78
CA LYS A 60 -0.48 8.68 -5.20
C LYS A 60 0.15 7.57 -6.04
N SER A 61 1.35 7.12 -5.67
CA SER A 61 2.06 6.04 -6.37
C SER A 61 1.28 4.72 -6.34
N ALA A 62 0.64 4.38 -5.21
CA ALA A 62 -0.21 3.20 -5.09
C ALA A 62 -1.43 3.26 -6.03
N ARG A 63 -2.10 4.41 -6.14
CA ARG A 63 -3.20 4.61 -7.09
C ARG A 63 -2.73 4.45 -8.53
N GLU A 64 -1.59 5.02 -8.90
CA GLU A 64 -1.04 4.94 -10.25
C GLU A 64 -0.68 3.49 -10.62
N LEU A 65 -0.02 2.76 -9.73
CA LEU A 65 0.28 1.34 -9.92
C LEU A 65 -1.00 0.49 -9.99
N ALA A 66 -2.00 0.78 -9.13
CA ALA A 66 -3.28 0.07 -9.15
C ALA A 66 -3.99 0.24 -10.50
N LEU A 67 -4.03 1.45 -11.06
CA LEU A 67 -4.59 1.69 -12.40
C LEU A 67 -3.83 0.94 -13.49
N MET A 68 -2.50 0.85 -13.37
CA MET A 68 -1.63 0.18 -14.34
C MET A 68 -1.83 -1.34 -14.34
N TYR A 69 -1.97 -1.94 -13.15
CA TYR A 69 -2.00 -3.39 -12.96
C TYR A 69 -3.41 -3.97 -12.72
N GLY A 70 -4.44 -3.12 -12.68
CA GLY A 70 -5.83 -3.58 -12.54
C GLY A 70 -6.28 -3.88 -11.11
N ALA A 71 -5.60 -3.32 -10.10
CA ALA A 71 -6.11 -3.29 -8.73
C ALA A 71 -7.13 -2.16 -8.54
N ASP A 72 -7.84 -2.16 -7.41
CA ASP A 72 -8.74 -1.07 -7.06
C ASP A 72 -7.94 0.20 -6.68
N PRO A 73 -8.00 1.29 -7.48
CA PRO A 73 -7.17 2.47 -7.27
C PRO A 73 -7.58 3.27 -6.03
N GLU A 74 -8.86 3.21 -5.62
CA GLU A 74 -9.32 3.92 -4.42
C GLU A 74 -8.89 3.18 -3.16
N LYS A 75 -8.97 1.85 -3.15
CA LYS A 75 -8.39 1.04 -2.07
C LYS A 75 -6.89 1.27 -1.95
N ALA A 76 -6.17 1.21 -3.07
CA ALA A 76 -4.72 1.40 -3.09
C ALA A 76 -4.32 2.79 -2.56
N TYR A 77 -5.03 3.85 -2.99
CA TYR A 77 -4.81 5.20 -2.48
C TYR A 77 -5.04 5.27 -0.96
N THR A 78 -6.15 4.74 -0.49
CA THR A 78 -6.53 4.77 0.92
C THR A 78 -5.53 4.01 1.81
N VAL A 79 -5.10 2.82 1.35
CA VAL A 79 -4.08 2.04 2.08
C VAL A 79 -2.74 2.76 2.06
N GLY A 80 -2.30 3.28 0.90
CA GLY A 80 -1.08 4.07 0.80
C GLY A 80 -1.07 5.30 1.69
N LEU A 81 -2.24 5.94 1.88
CA LEU A 81 -2.39 7.06 2.80
C LEU A 81 -2.18 6.64 4.27
N VAL A 82 -2.74 5.50 4.68
CA VAL A 82 -2.80 5.05 6.07
C VAL A 82 -1.65 4.11 6.48
N HIS A 83 -0.88 3.55 5.53
CA HIS A 83 0.09 2.49 5.79
C HIS A 83 1.07 2.77 6.94
N ASP A 84 1.51 4.01 7.09
CA ASP A 84 2.50 4.47 8.07
C ASP A 84 1.88 5.23 9.27
N ILE A 85 0.56 5.10 9.52
CA ILE A 85 -0.18 5.88 10.54
C ILE A 85 0.41 5.81 11.96
N CYS A 86 1.11 4.73 12.30
CA CYS A 86 1.77 4.52 13.59
C CYS A 86 3.28 4.78 13.55
N LYS A 87 3.85 5.28 12.43
CA LYS A 87 5.31 5.37 12.21
C LYS A 87 6.05 6.26 13.19
N ASP A 88 5.45 7.37 13.59
CA ASP A 88 6.08 8.35 14.50
C ASP A 88 5.78 8.06 15.98
N GLU A 89 5.05 6.98 16.29
CA GLU A 89 4.85 6.56 17.66
C GLU A 89 6.10 5.86 18.23
N ALA A 90 6.39 6.09 19.51
CA ALA A 90 7.49 5.42 20.19
C ALA A 90 7.33 3.89 20.16
N TYR A 91 8.42 3.14 19.94
CA TYR A 91 8.38 1.67 19.85
C TYR A 91 7.74 0.99 21.05
N GLY A 92 8.02 1.49 22.28
CA GLY A 92 7.39 0.95 23.49
C GLY A 92 5.88 1.11 23.50
N LYS A 93 5.36 2.24 23.00
CA LYS A 93 3.91 2.47 22.89
C LYS A 93 3.27 1.56 21.84
N GLN A 94 3.91 1.40 20.69
CA GLN A 94 3.46 0.47 19.65
C GLN A 94 3.44 -0.98 20.18
N LEU A 95 4.50 -1.39 20.89
CA LEU A 95 4.61 -2.73 21.49
C LEU A 95 3.49 -2.96 22.52
N SER A 96 3.28 -2.03 23.46
CA SER A 96 2.19 -2.14 24.44
C SER A 96 0.84 -2.26 23.76
N TYR A 97 0.56 -1.41 22.75
CA TYR A 97 -0.70 -1.46 22.01
C TYR A 97 -0.93 -2.82 21.33
N MET A 98 0.11 -3.40 20.73
CA MET A 98 0.01 -4.72 20.10
C MET A 98 -0.28 -5.83 21.13
N LEU A 99 0.45 -5.85 22.25
CA LEU A 99 0.29 -6.86 23.30
C LEU A 99 -1.08 -6.75 24.01
N GLU A 100 -1.54 -5.54 24.31
CA GLU A 100 -2.85 -5.28 24.90
C GLU A 100 -4.01 -5.74 24.00
N ASN A 101 -3.78 -5.75 22.68
CA ASN A 101 -4.75 -6.27 21.70
C ASN A 101 -4.53 -7.75 21.34
N GLY A 102 -3.69 -8.47 22.10
CA GLY A 102 -3.51 -9.92 22.00
C GLY A 102 -2.65 -10.36 20.81
N LEU A 103 -1.82 -9.47 20.25
CA LEU A 103 -0.90 -9.85 19.19
C LEU A 103 0.30 -10.58 19.79
N GLU A 104 0.55 -11.81 19.34
CA GLU A 104 1.75 -12.57 19.65
C GLU A 104 2.85 -12.20 18.66
N LEU A 105 4.06 -11.92 19.17
CA LEU A 105 5.21 -11.53 18.38
C LEU A 105 6.28 -12.64 18.41
N THR A 106 6.86 -12.91 17.27
CA THR A 106 8.03 -13.79 17.16
C THR A 106 9.31 -13.11 17.68
N ASP A 107 10.35 -13.87 17.98
CA ASP A 107 11.65 -13.32 18.42
C ASP A 107 12.23 -12.32 17.40
N VAL A 108 12.02 -12.59 16.09
CA VAL A 108 12.45 -11.66 15.02
C VAL A 108 11.68 -10.36 15.09
N GLU A 109 10.37 -10.40 15.27
CA GLU A 109 9.54 -9.20 15.38
C GLU A 109 9.86 -8.40 16.67
N ILE A 110 10.08 -9.08 17.80
CA ILE A 110 10.52 -8.46 19.06
C ILE A 110 11.84 -7.70 18.86
N SER A 111 12.80 -8.30 18.15
CA SER A 111 14.11 -7.68 17.88
C SER A 111 14.08 -6.54 16.87
N ALA A 112 13.02 -6.45 16.06
CA ALA A 112 12.92 -5.55 14.91
C ALA A 112 11.87 -4.44 15.13
N GLY A 113 12.09 -3.54 16.10
CA GLY A 113 11.18 -2.44 16.43
C GLY A 113 10.77 -1.58 15.22
N LYS A 114 11.62 -1.55 14.17
CA LYS A 114 11.28 -0.87 12.91
C LYS A 114 10.06 -1.47 12.19
N LEU A 115 9.65 -2.70 12.49
CA LEU A 115 8.47 -3.36 11.91
C LEU A 115 7.18 -3.05 12.69
N TYR A 116 7.29 -2.54 13.92
CA TYR A 116 6.14 -2.35 14.79
C TYR A 116 5.04 -1.48 14.18
N HIS A 117 5.43 -0.43 13.42
CA HIS A 117 4.45 0.47 12.81
C HIS A 117 3.51 -0.23 11.81
N ALA A 118 3.98 -1.24 11.09
CA ALA A 118 3.15 -2.00 10.16
C ALA A 118 2.14 -2.89 10.91
N MET A 119 2.57 -3.52 12.00
CA MET A 119 1.72 -4.37 12.85
C MET A 119 0.72 -3.54 13.65
N SER A 120 1.18 -2.51 14.35
CA SER A 120 0.33 -1.60 15.11
C SER A 120 -0.58 -0.78 14.20
N GLY A 121 -0.12 -0.40 13.00
CA GLY A 121 -0.91 0.31 11.99
C GLY A 121 -2.06 -0.54 11.46
N ARG A 122 -1.83 -1.83 11.19
CA ARG A 122 -2.91 -2.76 10.86
C ARG A 122 -3.94 -2.85 11.97
N LEU A 123 -3.50 -3.02 13.23
CA LEU A 123 -4.41 -3.05 14.38
C LEU A 123 -5.17 -1.73 14.54
N TYR A 124 -4.49 -0.61 14.36
CA TYR A 124 -5.13 0.71 14.41
C TYR A 124 -6.21 0.87 13.34
N ALA A 125 -5.91 0.46 12.11
CA ALA A 125 -6.90 0.50 11.03
C ALA A 125 -8.12 -0.39 11.33
N GLU A 126 -7.91 -1.59 11.88
CA GLU A 126 -8.98 -2.51 12.24
C GLU A 126 -9.83 -1.98 13.43
N LYS A 127 -9.19 -1.50 14.50
CA LYS A 127 -9.87 -1.15 15.75
C LYS A 127 -10.37 0.29 15.80
N GLU A 128 -9.56 1.24 15.36
CA GLU A 128 -9.86 2.68 15.49
C GLU A 128 -10.54 3.24 14.23
N LEU A 129 -10.16 2.74 13.03
CA LEU A 129 -10.79 3.15 11.77
C LEU A 129 -11.91 2.20 11.33
N ASN A 130 -12.17 1.12 12.09
CA ASN A 130 -13.20 0.12 11.83
C ASN A 130 -13.09 -0.54 10.45
N TRP A 131 -11.89 -0.72 9.94
CA TRP A 131 -11.68 -1.41 8.67
C TRP A 131 -11.97 -2.91 8.83
N GLN A 132 -12.75 -3.47 7.88
CA GLN A 132 -13.12 -4.87 7.84
C GLN A 132 -12.56 -5.61 6.62
N ASP A 133 -12.01 -4.87 5.66
CA ASP A 133 -11.43 -5.44 4.43
C ASP A 133 -10.06 -6.05 4.74
N ALA A 134 -10.01 -7.39 4.75
CA ALA A 134 -8.80 -8.14 5.08
C ALA A 134 -7.64 -7.84 4.10
N ASP A 135 -7.94 -7.54 2.83
CA ASP A 135 -6.94 -7.22 1.83
C ASP A 135 -6.25 -5.87 2.14
N MET A 136 -7.03 -4.85 2.50
CA MET A 136 -6.52 -3.55 2.93
C MET A 136 -5.70 -3.66 4.23
N LEU A 137 -6.18 -4.44 5.20
CA LEU A 137 -5.49 -4.68 6.47
C LEU A 137 -4.16 -5.42 6.26
N ASN A 138 -4.13 -6.42 5.38
CA ASN A 138 -2.91 -7.14 5.03
C ASN A 138 -1.93 -6.26 4.28
N ALA A 139 -2.40 -5.39 3.39
CA ALA A 139 -1.53 -4.45 2.70
C ALA A 139 -0.81 -3.49 3.67
N ILE A 140 -1.47 -3.04 4.76
CA ILE A 140 -0.78 -2.33 5.84
C ILE A 140 0.20 -3.25 6.58
N ARG A 141 -0.24 -4.47 6.98
CA ARG A 141 0.59 -5.39 7.78
C ARG A 141 1.90 -5.77 7.10
N TYR A 142 1.85 -5.98 5.80
CA TYR A 142 2.96 -6.56 5.05
C TYR A 142 3.70 -5.57 4.13
N HIS A 143 3.40 -4.27 4.22
CA HIS A 143 4.05 -3.28 3.34
C HIS A 143 5.57 -3.17 3.53
N THR A 144 6.11 -3.60 4.69
CA THR A 144 7.56 -3.59 4.97
C THR A 144 8.24 -4.92 4.75
N THR A 145 7.57 -6.03 5.04
CA THR A 145 8.16 -7.38 4.97
C THR A 145 7.82 -8.11 3.67
N GLY A 146 6.72 -7.77 3.04
CA GLY A 146 6.05 -8.67 2.12
C GLY A 146 5.57 -9.94 2.83
N ARG A 147 5.02 -10.89 2.09
CA ARG A 147 4.73 -12.27 2.50
C ARG A 147 4.54 -13.16 1.27
N ALA A 148 4.60 -14.48 1.42
CA ALA A 148 4.13 -15.38 0.39
C ALA A 148 2.60 -15.20 0.17
N GLY A 149 2.14 -15.34 -1.06
CA GLY A 149 0.74 -15.16 -1.42
C GLY A 149 0.24 -13.71 -1.28
N MET A 150 1.09 -12.71 -1.51
CA MET A 150 0.62 -11.32 -1.58
C MET A 150 -0.45 -11.16 -2.65
N SER A 151 -1.55 -10.51 -2.27
CA SER A 151 -2.56 -10.04 -3.22
C SER A 151 -2.00 -8.96 -4.15
N LEU A 152 -2.73 -8.62 -5.20
CA LEU A 152 -2.33 -7.53 -6.08
C LEU A 152 -2.28 -6.18 -5.34
N LEU A 153 -3.21 -5.93 -4.41
CA LEU A 153 -3.22 -4.72 -3.59
C LEU A 153 -1.99 -4.67 -2.66
N GLU A 154 -1.65 -5.78 -2.00
CA GLU A 154 -0.45 -5.87 -1.15
C GLU A 154 0.82 -5.58 -1.97
N LYS A 155 0.96 -6.16 -3.17
CA LYS A 155 2.09 -5.92 -4.09
C LYS A 155 2.19 -4.46 -4.51
N VAL A 156 1.07 -3.85 -4.89
CA VAL A 156 0.99 -2.44 -5.29
C VAL A 156 1.44 -1.51 -4.16
N VAL A 157 0.93 -1.70 -2.95
CA VAL A 157 1.29 -0.87 -1.79
C VAL A 157 2.76 -1.07 -1.40
N PHE A 158 3.24 -2.32 -1.40
CA PHE A 158 4.64 -2.65 -1.12
C PHE A 158 5.59 -1.89 -2.07
N ILE A 159 5.35 -1.92 -3.37
CA ILE A 159 6.20 -1.23 -4.35
C ILE A 159 6.00 0.29 -4.31
N ALA A 160 4.78 0.79 -4.07
CA ALA A 160 4.52 2.22 -3.96
C ALA A 160 5.37 2.90 -2.90
N ASP A 161 5.62 2.23 -1.76
CA ASP A 161 6.51 2.74 -0.71
C ASP A 161 7.97 2.84 -1.17
N PHE A 162 8.44 1.93 -2.04
CA PHE A 162 9.80 1.99 -2.60
C PHE A 162 9.98 3.12 -3.60
N ILE A 163 8.96 3.49 -4.39
CA ILE A 163 9.08 4.38 -5.54
C ILE A 163 8.48 5.77 -5.35
N SER A 164 7.90 6.05 -4.18
CA SER A 164 7.25 7.35 -3.90
C SER A 164 8.17 8.54 -4.22
N ASP A 165 7.57 9.67 -4.62
CA ASP A 165 8.27 10.81 -5.25
C ASP A 165 9.46 11.34 -4.44
N GLU A 166 9.39 11.30 -3.10
CA GLU A 166 10.45 11.80 -2.19
C GLU A 166 11.59 10.80 -1.96
N ARG A 167 11.49 9.56 -2.47
CA ARG A 167 12.56 8.57 -2.33
C ARG A 167 13.74 8.95 -3.22
N ASP A 168 14.94 8.95 -2.62
CA ASP A 168 16.19 9.39 -3.26
C ASP A 168 17.37 8.41 -3.05
N TYR A 169 17.09 7.15 -2.64
CA TYR A 169 18.13 6.16 -2.46
C TYR A 169 18.78 5.76 -3.82
N ASN A 170 20.02 5.28 -3.76
CA ASN A 170 20.74 4.84 -4.94
C ASN A 170 20.00 3.68 -5.64
N GLY A 171 19.59 3.87 -6.90
CA GLY A 171 18.83 2.91 -7.69
C GLY A 171 17.32 3.14 -7.73
N VAL A 172 16.78 4.17 -7.05
CA VAL A 172 15.34 4.46 -7.03
C VAL A 172 14.76 4.67 -8.43
N GLU A 173 15.47 5.33 -9.34
CA GLU A 173 14.99 5.53 -10.71
C GLU A 173 14.88 4.20 -11.48
N SER A 174 15.85 3.29 -11.29
CA SER A 174 15.76 1.94 -11.85
C SER A 174 14.55 1.18 -11.31
N MET A 175 14.28 1.31 -10.00
CA MET A 175 13.10 0.71 -9.38
C MET A 175 11.79 1.29 -9.93
N ARG A 176 11.74 2.60 -10.18
CA ARG A 176 10.57 3.27 -10.78
C ARG A 176 10.29 2.75 -12.20
N GLU A 177 11.32 2.63 -13.03
CA GLU A 177 11.18 2.05 -14.37
C GLU A 177 10.79 0.56 -14.30
N ARG A 178 11.44 -0.21 -13.43
CA ARG A 178 11.10 -1.61 -13.21
C ARG A 178 9.64 -1.80 -12.79
N ALA A 179 9.14 -0.95 -11.91
CA ALA A 179 7.76 -0.99 -11.44
C ALA A 179 6.74 -0.67 -12.56
N LYS A 180 7.13 0.07 -13.60
CA LYS A 180 6.29 0.30 -14.78
C LYS A 180 6.30 -0.87 -15.76
N GLU A 181 7.44 -1.57 -15.87
CA GLU A 181 7.58 -2.71 -16.79
C GLU A 181 6.95 -3.98 -16.26
N SER A 182 7.18 -4.31 -14.97
CA SER A 182 6.70 -5.52 -14.33
C SER A 182 6.66 -5.37 -12.81
N LEU A 183 5.47 -5.49 -12.25
CA LEU A 183 5.27 -5.45 -10.79
C LEU A 183 6.02 -6.61 -10.10
N GLU A 184 5.98 -7.81 -10.69
CA GLU A 184 6.68 -8.98 -10.16
C GLU A 184 8.20 -8.79 -10.15
N ALA A 185 8.76 -8.21 -11.20
CA ALA A 185 10.20 -7.92 -11.26
C ALA A 185 10.60 -6.87 -10.21
N ALA A 186 9.76 -5.84 -10.02
CA ALA A 186 9.97 -4.84 -8.96
C ALA A 186 9.88 -5.45 -7.55
N ILE A 187 8.94 -6.38 -7.31
CA ILE A 187 8.83 -7.12 -6.04
C ILE A 187 10.11 -7.91 -5.75
N ILE A 188 10.64 -8.66 -6.73
CA ILE A 188 11.88 -9.41 -6.56
C ILE A 188 13.05 -8.46 -6.21
N GLU A 189 13.17 -7.35 -6.92
CA GLU A 189 14.24 -6.36 -6.69
C GLU A 189 14.11 -5.70 -5.31
N GLY A 190 12.90 -5.26 -4.91
CA GLY A 190 12.65 -4.65 -3.61
C GLY A 190 12.89 -5.61 -2.44
N LEU A 191 12.48 -6.88 -2.56
CA LEU A 191 12.74 -7.90 -1.54
C LEU A 191 14.25 -8.23 -1.47
N ALA A 192 14.93 -8.36 -2.61
CA ALA A 192 16.37 -8.58 -2.65
C ALA A 192 17.13 -7.42 -2.00
N PHE A 193 16.76 -6.17 -2.33
CA PHE A 193 17.34 -4.97 -1.71
C PHE A 193 17.18 -5.00 -0.18
N THR A 194 15.97 -5.31 0.31
CA THR A 194 15.68 -5.40 1.74
C THR A 194 16.50 -6.48 2.42
N ILE A 195 16.58 -7.68 1.83
CA ILE A 195 17.35 -8.80 2.39
C ILE A 195 18.84 -8.45 2.44
N CYS A 196 19.41 -7.92 1.36
CA CYS A 196 20.81 -7.52 1.32
C CYS A 196 21.14 -6.46 2.36
N ASP A 197 20.33 -5.39 2.46
CA ASP A 197 20.53 -4.34 3.48
C ASP A 197 20.51 -4.92 4.92
N LEU A 198 19.56 -5.80 5.21
CA LEU A 198 19.48 -6.41 6.53
C LEU A 198 20.69 -7.30 6.84
N VAL A 199 21.11 -8.13 5.90
CA VAL A 199 22.26 -9.04 6.06
C VAL A 199 23.58 -8.27 6.20
N GLU A 200 23.81 -7.27 5.34
CA GLU A 200 25.01 -6.42 5.40
C GLU A 200 25.13 -5.65 6.71
N ASN A 201 24.00 -5.30 7.32
CA ASN A 201 23.96 -4.62 8.62
C ASN A 201 23.84 -5.59 9.82
N GLY A 202 24.00 -6.92 9.64
CA GLY A 202 23.92 -7.92 10.71
C GLY A 202 22.55 -7.97 11.40
N ARG A 203 21.47 -7.64 10.68
CA ARG A 203 20.10 -7.65 11.21
C ARG A 203 19.34 -8.89 10.78
N ALA A 204 18.42 -9.34 11.64
CA ALA A 204 17.57 -10.50 11.33
C ALA A 204 16.66 -10.19 10.12
N VAL A 205 16.53 -11.16 9.21
CA VAL A 205 15.60 -11.11 8.10
C VAL A 205 14.29 -11.78 8.54
N HIS A 206 13.17 -11.08 8.34
CA HIS A 206 11.85 -11.63 8.68
C HIS A 206 11.53 -12.86 7.82
N PRO A 207 11.01 -13.96 8.40
CA PRO A 207 10.68 -15.16 7.63
C PRO A 207 9.73 -14.89 6.46
N ASP A 208 8.74 -13.99 6.62
CA ASP A 208 7.83 -13.60 5.56
C ASP A 208 8.55 -12.95 4.37
N THR A 209 9.59 -12.14 4.61
CA THR A 209 10.40 -11.52 3.56
C THR A 209 11.13 -12.57 2.71
N VAL A 210 11.69 -13.60 3.38
CA VAL A 210 12.36 -14.71 2.71
C VAL A 210 11.35 -15.54 1.92
N ALA A 211 10.18 -15.82 2.51
CA ALA A 211 9.10 -16.56 1.84
C ALA A 211 8.57 -15.83 0.60
N ALA A 212 8.34 -14.51 0.72
CA ALA A 212 7.92 -13.66 -0.39
C ALA A 212 8.94 -13.66 -1.54
N PHE A 213 10.22 -13.50 -1.22
CA PHE A 213 11.29 -13.52 -2.21
C PHE A 213 11.37 -14.86 -2.94
N ASN A 214 11.38 -15.98 -2.20
CA ASN A 214 11.45 -17.32 -2.78
C ASN A 214 10.26 -17.59 -3.70
N GLU A 215 9.03 -17.25 -3.28
CA GLU A 215 7.83 -17.40 -4.10
C GLU A 215 7.94 -16.57 -5.39
N ALA A 216 8.28 -15.30 -5.30
CA ALA A 216 8.37 -14.41 -6.46
C ALA A 216 9.39 -14.91 -7.50
N VAL A 217 10.56 -15.39 -7.04
CA VAL A 217 11.61 -15.97 -7.92
C VAL A 217 11.16 -17.28 -8.56
N LEU A 218 10.44 -18.15 -7.83
CA LEU A 218 9.96 -19.42 -8.36
C LEU A 218 8.87 -19.22 -9.41
N LEU A 219 7.90 -18.32 -9.15
CA LEU A 219 6.84 -17.99 -10.10
C LEU A 219 7.39 -17.38 -11.40
N LYS A 220 8.41 -16.51 -11.30
CA LYS A 220 9.07 -15.96 -12.49
C LYS A 220 9.65 -17.07 -13.38
N LYS A 221 10.35 -18.05 -12.80
CA LYS A 221 10.95 -19.17 -13.57
C LYS A 221 9.91 -20.08 -14.23
N GLU A 222 8.70 -20.19 -13.66
CA GLU A 222 7.61 -20.97 -14.25
C GLU A 222 7.02 -20.28 -15.47
N ASN A 223 6.92 -18.95 -15.44
CA ASN A 223 6.40 -18.13 -16.55
C ASN A 223 7.39 -17.98 -17.72
N GLU A 224 8.67 -18.28 -17.53
CA GLU A 224 9.72 -18.25 -18.57
C GLU A 224 9.91 -19.60 -19.31
N LYS A 225 9.17 -20.66 -18.91
CA LYS A 225 9.19 -21.99 -19.56
C LYS A 225 8.07 -22.16 -20.59
#